data_910ba39ba516767389e3ec146fd56984
#
_entry.id   910ba39ba516767389e3ec146fd56984
#
_cell.length_a   1.000
_cell.length_b   1.000
_cell.length_c   1.000
_cell.angle_alpha   90.00
_cell.angle_beta   90.00
_cell.angle_gamma   90.00
#
_symmetry.space_group_name_H-M   'P 1'
#
loop_
_entity.id
_entity.type
_entity.pdbx_description
1 polymer ?
#
loop_
_entity_poly.entity_id
_entity_poly.type
_entity_poly.pdbx_seq_one_letter_code
_entity_poly.pdbx_strand_id
1 'polypeptide(L)'
;GQLNQYTGDNAATGPITINPNKQAEIKQGLIGSMLNILGTKYTRQYQELAMQSRLKIPLLFGQDVIHGYKTTFPIPLAEAASWDLEAMELTARIAATEAAAAGIHWTFAPMVDISRDPRWGRVMEGAGEDTYLGSKIAYARVKGFQGNLGDVTSVMACVKHFAAYGAAVGGRDYNSVDMSNRMLW
;
A
#
# COMPACT_ATOMS: atom_id res chain seq x y z
N GLY A 1 18.48 -10.55 8.28
CA GLY A 1 17.70 -11.61 7.89
C GLY A 1 16.23 -11.42 7.56
N GLN A 2 15.43 -10.67 8.29
CA GLN A 2 13.99 -10.56 8.06
C GLN A 2 13.61 -9.44 7.07
N LEU A 3 14.38 -9.26 6.01
CA LEU A 3 14.11 -8.23 5.00
C LEU A 3 13.34 -8.75 3.77
N ASN A 4 13.24 -10.07 3.62
CA ASN A 4 12.53 -10.65 2.48
C ASN A 4 11.02 -10.55 2.65
N GLN A 5 10.33 -10.33 1.55
CA GLN A 5 8.87 -10.33 1.45
C GLN A 5 8.41 -11.45 0.52
N TYR A 6 7.36 -12.16 0.94
CA TYR A 6 6.71 -13.18 0.12
C TYR A 6 5.27 -12.80 -0.21
N THR A 7 4.80 -13.24 -1.38
CA THR A 7 3.40 -13.12 -1.77
C THR A 7 2.59 -14.34 -1.35
N GLY A 8 1.29 -14.15 -1.15
CA GLY A 8 0.34 -15.25 -0.98
C GLY A 8 0.20 -16.09 -2.25
N ASP A 9 -0.21 -17.33 -2.08
CA ASP A 9 -0.38 -18.26 -3.20
C ASP A 9 -1.56 -17.87 -4.13
N ASN A 10 -2.48 -17.04 -3.64
CA ASN A 10 -3.66 -16.55 -4.35
C ASN A 10 -3.61 -15.02 -4.54
N ALA A 11 -2.44 -14.46 -4.75
CA ALA A 11 -2.29 -13.03 -4.95
C ALA A 11 -3.09 -12.57 -6.18
N ALA A 12 -3.97 -11.59 -5.98
CA ALA A 12 -4.75 -10.98 -7.07
C ALA A 12 -3.92 -9.99 -7.89
N THR A 13 -2.85 -9.45 -7.30
CA THR A 13 -1.97 -8.45 -7.93
C THR A 13 -0.51 -8.72 -7.58
N GLY A 14 0.38 -8.30 -8.46
CA GLY A 14 1.82 -8.46 -8.28
C GLY A 14 2.35 -9.88 -8.56
N PRO A 15 3.65 -10.07 -8.51
CA PRO A 15 4.27 -11.36 -8.77
C PRO A 15 3.95 -12.38 -7.66
N ILE A 16 3.63 -13.59 -8.06
CA ILE A 16 3.46 -14.71 -7.12
C ILE A 16 4.84 -15.29 -6.79
N THR A 17 5.15 -15.41 -5.52
CA THR A 17 6.36 -16.10 -5.07
C THR A 17 6.09 -17.58 -4.95
N ILE A 18 6.51 -18.34 -5.95
CA ILE A 18 6.48 -19.80 -5.91
C ILE A 18 7.75 -20.27 -5.19
N ASN A 19 7.61 -20.60 -3.91
CA ASN A 19 8.72 -21.14 -3.12
C ASN A 19 8.21 -22.33 -2.25
N PRO A 20 8.60 -23.57 -2.57
CA PRO A 20 8.20 -24.74 -1.81
C PRO A 20 8.70 -24.72 -0.36
N ASN A 21 9.75 -23.94 -0.08
CA ASN A 21 10.34 -23.82 1.26
C ASN A 21 9.78 -22.65 2.07
N LYS A 22 8.77 -21.91 1.56
CA LYS A 22 8.21 -20.71 2.18
C LYS A 22 7.96 -20.85 3.68
N GLN A 23 7.29 -21.92 4.09
CA GLN A 23 6.98 -22.16 5.51
C GLN A 23 8.24 -22.45 6.34
N ALA A 24 9.21 -23.16 5.80
CA ALA A 24 10.47 -23.44 6.48
C ALA A 24 11.28 -22.16 6.67
N GLU A 25 11.34 -21.29 5.67
CA GLU A 25 12.04 -20.01 5.74
C GLU A 25 11.38 -19.04 6.73
N ILE A 26 10.04 -19.03 6.82
CA ILE A 26 9.33 -18.26 7.84
C ILE A 26 9.71 -18.75 9.25
N LYS A 27 9.72 -20.06 9.49
CA LYS A 27 10.14 -20.63 10.77
C LYS A 27 11.59 -20.34 11.11
N GLN A 28 12.46 -20.21 10.12
CA GLN A 28 13.86 -19.82 10.30
C GLN A 28 14.02 -18.32 10.58
N GLY A 29 12.97 -17.51 10.42
CA GLY A 29 13.02 -16.06 10.58
C GLY A 29 13.71 -15.34 9.44
N LEU A 30 13.66 -15.87 8.22
CA LEU A 30 14.25 -15.28 7.03
C LEU A 30 13.29 -14.32 6.32
N ILE A 31 11.99 -14.36 6.67
CA ILE A 31 10.93 -13.57 6.06
C ILE A 31 10.41 -12.56 7.09
N GLY A 32 10.27 -11.29 6.68
CA GLY A 32 9.77 -10.22 7.53
C GLY A 32 8.36 -9.76 7.21
N SER A 33 7.92 -9.95 5.97
CA SER A 33 6.58 -9.53 5.54
C SER A 33 5.99 -10.44 4.48
N MET A 34 4.68 -10.41 4.37
CA MET A 34 3.94 -11.11 3.32
C MET A 34 2.95 -10.16 2.65
N LEU A 35 2.82 -10.29 1.33
CA LEU A 35 1.92 -9.51 0.49
C LEU A 35 0.72 -10.36 0.08
N ASN A 36 -0.46 -9.75 0.06
CA ASN A 36 -1.70 -10.35 -0.46
C ASN A 36 -2.10 -11.66 0.22
N ILE A 37 -1.93 -11.76 1.53
CA ILE A 37 -2.50 -12.84 2.33
C ILE A 37 -3.91 -12.44 2.73
N LEU A 38 -4.91 -13.13 2.22
CA LEU A 38 -6.31 -12.80 2.41
C LEU A 38 -6.95 -13.54 3.60
N GLY A 39 -7.41 -12.75 4.56
CA GLY A 39 -8.23 -13.20 5.67
C GLY A 39 -7.47 -13.73 6.89
N THR A 40 -8.12 -13.59 8.04
CA THR A 40 -7.55 -13.86 9.36
C THR A 40 -7.08 -15.31 9.56
N LYS A 41 -7.71 -16.28 8.89
CA LYS A 41 -7.29 -17.68 8.95
C LYS A 41 -5.84 -17.85 8.48
N TYR A 42 -5.50 -17.27 7.34
CA TYR A 42 -4.17 -17.42 6.74
C TYR A 42 -3.13 -16.52 7.41
N THR A 43 -3.49 -15.27 7.74
CA THR A 43 -2.57 -14.39 8.46
C THR A 43 -2.18 -14.98 9.81
N ARG A 44 -3.13 -15.57 10.54
CA ARG A 44 -2.84 -16.28 11.80
C ARG A 44 -1.94 -17.49 11.60
N GLN A 45 -2.22 -18.32 10.59
CA GLN A 45 -1.41 -19.49 10.29
C GLN A 45 0.06 -19.14 10.03
N TYR A 46 0.32 -18.14 9.20
CA TYR A 46 1.68 -17.68 8.92
C TYR A 46 2.33 -17.01 10.12
N GLN A 47 1.55 -16.28 10.94
CA GLN A 47 2.04 -15.69 12.16
C GLN A 47 2.49 -16.74 13.18
N GLU A 48 1.74 -17.82 13.33
CA GLU A 48 2.10 -18.94 14.20
C GLU A 48 3.41 -19.61 13.73
N LEU A 49 3.66 -19.67 12.43
CA LEU A 49 4.95 -20.15 11.89
C LEU A 49 6.10 -19.20 12.25
N ALA A 50 5.90 -17.89 12.10
CA ALA A 50 6.90 -16.89 12.42
C ALA A 50 7.28 -16.90 13.92
N MET A 51 6.29 -17.12 14.78
CA MET A 51 6.51 -17.22 16.23
C MET A 51 7.30 -18.47 16.65
N GLN A 52 7.54 -19.43 15.76
CA GLN A 52 8.43 -20.56 15.97
C GLN A 52 9.90 -20.21 15.68
N SER A 53 10.17 -19.07 15.05
CA SER A 53 11.53 -18.62 14.79
C SER A 53 12.29 -18.30 16.07
N ARG A 54 13.62 -18.30 15.99
CA ARG A 54 14.50 -18.02 17.15
C ARG A 54 14.22 -16.65 17.81
N LEU A 55 13.94 -15.63 17.00
CA LEU A 55 13.71 -14.27 17.49
C LEU A 55 12.24 -13.98 17.80
N LYS A 56 11.32 -14.83 17.34
CA LYS A 56 9.87 -14.67 17.53
C LYS A 56 9.36 -13.29 17.10
N ILE A 57 9.92 -12.75 16.01
CA ILE A 57 9.47 -11.47 15.44
C ILE A 57 8.27 -11.75 14.54
N PRO A 58 7.12 -11.08 14.78
CA PRO A 58 5.93 -11.25 13.96
C PRO A 58 6.15 -10.80 12.52
N LEU A 59 5.41 -11.40 11.58
CA LEU A 59 5.33 -10.94 10.19
C LEU A 59 4.49 -9.67 10.08
N LEU A 60 4.84 -8.82 9.13
CA LEU A 60 3.97 -7.77 8.63
C LEU A 60 3.19 -8.28 7.42
N PHE A 61 1.87 -8.11 7.43
CA PHE A 61 1.02 -8.42 6.29
C PHE A 61 0.64 -7.13 5.58
N GLY A 62 1.00 -7.07 4.29
CA GLY A 62 0.75 -5.91 3.44
C GLY A 62 -0.25 -6.21 2.33
N GLN A 63 -1.00 -5.17 1.92
CA GLN A 63 -1.90 -5.25 0.78
C GLN A 63 -2.13 -3.87 0.16
N ASP A 64 -2.43 -3.84 -1.13
CA ASP A 64 -2.90 -2.63 -1.79
C ASP A 64 -4.35 -2.32 -1.39
N VAL A 65 -4.53 -1.35 -0.48
CA VAL A 65 -5.82 -0.85 -0.04
C VAL A 65 -5.95 0.58 -0.57
N ILE A 66 -6.15 0.72 -1.89
CA ILE A 66 -6.01 2.00 -2.59
C ILE A 66 -7.29 2.83 -2.46
N HIS A 67 -8.46 2.23 -2.67
CA HIS A 67 -9.76 2.89 -2.57
C HIS A 67 -10.82 2.01 -1.90
N GLY A 68 -10.48 1.48 -0.75
CA GLY A 68 -11.30 0.59 0.06
C GLY A 68 -10.71 -0.81 0.19
N TYR A 69 -11.25 -1.59 1.11
CA TYR A 69 -10.89 -2.99 1.33
C TYR A 69 -12.07 -3.90 0.99
N LYS A 70 -13.12 -3.94 1.81
CA LYS A 70 -14.40 -4.59 1.49
C LYS A 70 -15.39 -3.59 0.91
N THR A 71 -15.48 -2.42 1.51
CA THR A 71 -16.24 -1.30 0.96
C THR A 71 -15.41 -0.65 -0.13
N THR A 72 -15.96 -0.59 -1.34
CA THR A 72 -15.32 0.09 -2.47
C THR A 72 -15.71 1.56 -2.47
N PHE A 73 -14.71 2.43 -2.38
CA PHE A 73 -14.85 3.87 -2.52
C PHE A 73 -14.50 4.33 -3.94
N PRO A 74 -14.80 5.57 -4.32
CA PRO A 74 -14.32 6.14 -5.57
C PRO A 74 -12.79 6.02 -5.69
N ILE A 75 -12.29 5.96 -6.92
CA ILE A 75 -10.83 5.96 -7.15
C ILE A 75 -10.21 7.26 -6.62
N PRO A 76 -8.94 7.26 -6.19
CA PRO A 76 -8.30 8.44 -5.61
C PRO A 76 -8.39 9.71 -6.46
N LEU A 77 -8.32 9.58 -7.78
CA LEU A 77 -8.49 10.70 -8.70
C LEU A 77 -9.91 11.30 -8.63
N ALA A 78 -10.94 10.46 -8.49
CA ALA A 78 -12.32 10.93 -8.34
C ALA A 78 -12.56 11.55 -6.94
N GLU A 79 -11.98 10.98 -5.89
CA GLU A 79 -11.98 11.60 -4.57
C GLU A 79 -11.29 12.98 -4.62
N ALA A 80 -10.14 13.09 -5.27
CA ALA A 80 -9.42 14.35 -5.44
C ALA A 80 -10.28 15.45 -6.11
N ALA A 81 -11.09 15.05 -7.09
CA ALA A 81 -12.01 15.97 -7.79
C ALA A 81 -13.12 16.54 -6.88
N SER A 82 -13.40 15.92 -5.74
CA SER A 82 -14.37 16.44 -4.77
C SER A 82 -13.84 17.59 -3.93
N TRP A 83 -12.53 17.72 -3.76
CA TRP A 83 -11.84 18.68 -2.87
C TRP A 83 -12.19 18.51 -1.38
N ASP A 84 -12.85 17.41 -1.01
CA ASP A 84 -13.31 17.12 0.35
C ASP A 84 -12.27 16.27 1.09
N LEU A 85 -11.34 16.95 1.78
CA LEU A 85 -10.27 16.30 2.53
C LEU A 85 -10.79 15.47 3.72
N GLU A 86 -11.91 15.89 4.33
CA GLU A 86 -12.51 15.16 5.46
C GLU A 86 -13.11 13.84 4.99
N ALA A 87 -13.82 13.84 3.86
CA ALA A 87 -14.32 12.62 3.25
C ALA A 87 -13.18 11.66 2.86
N MET A 88 -12.08 12.16 2.31
CA MET A 88 -10.92 11.34 1.94
C MET A 88 -10.20 10.74 3.17
N GLU A 89 -10.12 11.47 4.29
CA GLU A 89 -9.63 10.94 5.56
C GLU A 89 -10.56 9.84 6.07
N LEU A 90 -11.87 10.05 5.99
CA LEU A 90 -12.88 9.09 6.46
C LEU A 90 -12.87 7.80 5.61
N THR A 91 -12.82 7.89 4.28
CA THR A 91 -12.75 6.71 3.41
C THR A 91 -11.50 5.88 3.69
N ALA A 92 -10.35 6.52 3.88
CA ALA A 92 -9.11 5.86 4.29
C ALA A 92 -9.23 5.22 5.68
N ARG A 93 -9.91 5.87 6.64
CA ARG A 93 -10.13 5.32 7.98
C ARG A 93 -11.02 4.07 7.96
N ILE A 94 -12.09 4.09 7.18
CA ILE A 94 -12.98 2.93 7.03
C ILE A 94 -12.21 1.78 6.38
N ALA A 95 -11.50 2.05 5.30
CA ALA A 95 -10.69 1.05 4.60
C ALA A 95 -9.63 0.42 5.52
N ALA A 96 -8.96 1.21 6.34
CA ALA A 96 -7.99 0.74 7.33
C ALA A 96 -8.65 -0.15 8.40
N THR A 97 -9.81 0.22 8.89
CA THR A 97 -10.55 -0.57 9.89
C THR A 97 -10.92 -1.94 9.34
N GLU A 98 -11.41 -2.00 8.11
CA GLU A 98 -11.76 -3.26 7.45
C GLU A 98 -10.52 -4.12 7.17
N ALA A 99 -9.43 -3.51 6.70
CA ALA A 99 -8.18 -4.19 6.42
C ALA A 99 -7.53 -4.75 7.70
N ALA A 100 -7.48 -3.96 8.76
CA ALA A 100 -6.97 -4.37 10.06
C ALA A 100 -7.76 -5.56 10.63
N ALA A 101 -9.10 -5.53 10.51
CA ALA A 101 -9.96 -6.63 10.91
C ALA A 101 -9.69 -7.94 10.11
N ALA A 102 -9.12 -7.83 8.91
CA ALA A 102 -8.68 -8.97 8.11
C ALA A 102 -7.24 -9.42 8.40
N GLY A 103 -6.55 -8.75 9.32
CA GLY A 103 -5.17 -9.07 9.71
C GLY A 103 -4.09 -8.37 8.87
N ILE A 104 -4.44 -7.29 8.18
CA ILE A 104 -3.50 -6.46 7.44
C ILE A 104 -2.90 -5.40 8.37
N HIS A 105 -1.59 -5.21 8.30
CA HIS A 105 -0.85 -4.25 9.13
C HIS A 105 -0.34 -3.05 8.33
N TRP A 106 -0.26 -3.19 7.01
CA TRP A 106 0.42 -2.24 6.14
C TRP A 106 -0.31 -2.15 4.79
N THR A 107 -0.64 -0.93 4.36
CA THR A 107 -1.18 -0.69 3.02
C THR A 107 -0.14 -0.03 2.12
N PHE A 108 -0.16 -0.35 0.82
CA PHE A 108 0.69 0.30 -0.19
C PHE A 108 -0.05 1.51 -0.79
N ALA A 109 -0.49 2.39 0.08
CA ALA A 109 -1.19 3.65 -0.23
C ALA A 109 -0.87 4.72 0.85
N PRO A 110 -0.97 6.01 0.53
CA PRO A 110 -1.41 6.60 -0.72
C PRO A 110 -0.32 6.69 -1.79
N MET A 111 -0.73 6.68 -3.07
CA MET A 111 0.13 7.07 -4.17
C MET A 111 0.16 8.60 -4.26
N VAL A 112 1.35 9.17 -4.16
CA VAL A 112 1.55 10.64 -4.14
C VAL A 112 2.30 11.15 -5.37
N ASP A 113 2.45 10.31 -6.37
CA ASP A 113 3.06 10.67 -7.63
C ASP A 113 2.24 11.76 -8.33
N ILE A 114 2.91 12.83 -8.73
CA ILE A 114 2.31 13.91 -9.50
C ILE A 114 2.18 13.45 -10.95
N SER A 115 0.96 13.35 -11.44
CA SER A 115 0.67 12.91 -12.81
C SER A 115 1.04 13.98 -13.81
N ARG A 116 1.95 13.67 -14.73
CA ARG A 116 2.37 14.58 -15.80
C ARG A 116 1.71 14.28 -17.13
N ASP A 117 1.30 13.06 -17.35
CA ASP A 117 0.67 12.60 -18.58
C ASP A 117 -0.63 11.86 -18.25
N PRO A 118 -1.80 12.35 -18.71
CA PRO A 118 -3.09 11.72 -18.41
C PRO A 118 -3.28 10.35 -19.06
N ARG A 119 -2.42 9.95 -19.99
CA ARG A 119 -2.42 8.61 -20.59
C ARG A 119 -1.81 7.55 -19.69
N TRP A 120 -1.10 7.96 -18.63
CA TRP A 120 -0.55 7.02 -17.67
C TRP A 120 -1.66 6.25 -16.95
N GLY A 121 -1.68 4.92 -17.08
CA GLY A 121 -2.78 4.09 -16.55
C GLY A 121 -2.96 4.18 -15.04
N ARG A 122 -1.90 4.53 -14.28
CA ARG A 122 -1.96 4.68 -12.83
C ARG A 122 -2.36 6.10 -12.37
N VAL A 123 -2.69 6.99 -13.27
CA VAL A 123 -3.21 8.33 -12.90
C VAL A 123 -4.44 8.21 -11.96
N MET A 124 -5.21 7.15 -12.10
CA MET A 124 -6.39 6.87 -11.27
C MET A 124 -6.07 6.63 -9.79
N GLU A 125 -4.85 6.21 -9.47
CA GLU A 125 -4.45 5.89 -8.10
C GLU A 125 -3.99 7.12 -7.30
N GLY A 126 -3.74 8.24 -7.96
CA GLY A 126 -3.19 9.47 -7.37
C GLY A 126 -4.18 10.62 -7.32
N ALA A 127 -3.68 11.78 -6.89
CA ALA A 127 -4.46 12.99 -6.69
C ALA A 127 -4.47 13.94 -7.91
N GLY A 128 -3.89 13.55 -9.04
CA GLY A 128 -3.79 14.37 -10.24
C GLY A 128 -2.46 15.13 -10.37
N GLU A 129 -2.50 16.31 -10.96
CA GLU A 129 -1.30 17.06 -11.37
C GLU A 129 -0.89 18.19 -10.41
N ASP A 130 -1.79 18.63 -9.52
CA ASP A 130 -1.52 19.72 -8.61
C ASP A 130 -0.73 19.29 -7.38
N THR A 131 0.44 19.86 -7.17
CA THR A 131 1.36 19.47 -6.09
C THR A 131 0.86 19.90 -4.72
N TYR A 132 0.16 21.02 -4.61
CA TYR A 132 -0.38 21.52 -3.34
C TYR A 132 -1.56 20.66 -2.88
N LEU A 133 -2.54 20.45 -3.76
CA LEU A 133 -3.69 19.60 -3.48
C LEU A 133 -3.23 18.16 -3.18
N GLY A 134 -2.32 17.62 -3.99
CA GLY A 134 -1.73 16.29 -3.78
C GLY A 134 -1.11 16.12 -2.40
N SER A 135 -0.37 17.15 -1.93
CA SER A 135 0.22 17.15 -0.58
C SER A 135 -0.84 17.14 0.52
N LYS A 136 -1.94 17.91 0.37
CA LYS A 136 -3.05 17.91 1.33
C LYS A 136 -3.79 16.58 1.37
N ILE A 137 -4.04 16.00 0.21
CA ILE A 137 -4.68 14.68 0.09
C ILE A 137 -3.80 13.59 0.68
N ALA A 138 -2.49 13.62 0.41
CA ALA A 138 -1.54 12.68 0.99
C ALA A 138 -1.61 12.70 2.53
N TYR A 139 -1.61 13.90 3.13
CA TYR A 139 -1.75 14.06 4.58
C TYR A 139 -3.07 13.46 5.11
N ALA A 140 -4.20 13.82 4.48
CA ALA A 140 -5.52 13.32 4.89
C ALA A 140 -5.60 11.79 4.82
N ARG A 141 -5.12 11.19 3.72
CA ARG A 141 -5.15 9.73 3.55
C ARG A 141 -4.22 9.01 4.52
N VAL A 142 -3.00 9.50 4.74
CA VAL A 142 -2.08 8.93 5.74
C VAL A 142 -2.71 9.00 7.13
N LYS A 143 -3.29 10.15 7.50
CA LYS A 143 -3.99 10.31 8.78
C LYS A 143 -5.17 9.35 8.91
N GLY A 144 -5.95 9.17 7.85
CA GLY A 144 -7.06 8.22 7.79
C GLY A 144 -6.58 6.78 7.97
N PHE A 145 -5.59 6.32 7.21
CA PHE A 145 -5.07 4.95 7.34
C PHE A 145 -4.46 4.68 8.70
N GLN A 146 -3.62 5.59 9.20
CA GLN A 146 -2.88 5.37 10.43
C GLN A 146 -3.69 5.64 11.69
N GLY A 147 -4.58 6.64 11.66
CA GLY A 147 -5.31 7.04 12.86
C GLY A 147 -4.35 7.18 14.06
N ASN A 148 -4.65 6.47 15.12
CA ASN A 148 -3.69 6.25 16.21
C ASN A 148 -3.05 4.87 16.01
N LEU A 149 -1.76 4.81 15.67
CA LEU A 149 -1.03 3.57 15.34
C LEU A 149 -1.00 2.54 16.49
N GLY A 150 -1.38 2.90 17.70
CA GLY A 150 -1.57 1.96 18.80
C GLY A 150 -2.90 1.20 18.76
N ASP A 151 -3.83 1.59 17.91
CA ASP A 151 -5.16 0.99 17.88
C ASP A 151 -5.21 -0.23 16.94
N VAL A 152 -6.05 -1.20 17.31
CA VAL A 152 -6.26 -2.43 16.53
C VAL A 152 -6.95 -2.20 15.18
N THR A 153 -7.42 -1.00 14.92
CA THR A 153 -8.07 -0.61 13.66
C THR A 153 -7.13 0.12 12.70
N SER A 154 -5.87 0.31 13.08
CA SER A 154 -4.90 1.08 12.33
C SER A 154 -4.08 0.20 11.40
N VAL A 155 -3.70 0.75 10.24
CA VAL A 155 -2.70 0.17 9.34
C VAL A 155 -1.64 1.22 9.02
N MET A 156 -0.40 0.78 8.86
CA MET A 156 0.67 1.67 8.40
C MET A 156 0.41 2.08 6.95
N ALA A 157 0.51 3.36 6.67
CA ALA A 157 0.49 3.88 5.30
C ALA A 157 1.88 3.77 4.65
N CYS A 158 1.88 3.70 3.31
CA CYS A 158 3.09 3.74 2.51
C CYS A 158 2.95 4.84 1.46
N VAL A 159 3.60 5.94 1.69
CA VAL A 159 3.70 7.03 0.71
C VAL A 159 4.58 6.57 -0.44
N LYS A 160 4.01 6.38 -1.62
CA LYS A 160 4.70 5.84 -2.80
C LYS A 160 4.43 6.69 -4.04
N HIS A 161 5.33 6.71 -5.04
CA HIS A 161 6.61 6.05 -5.10
C HIS A 161 7.73 7.08 -4.93
N PHE A 162 8.88 6.71 -4.47
CA PHE A 162 10.03 7.61 -4.41
C PHE A 162 10.96 7.34 -5.62
N ALA A 163 11.07 8.29 -6.62
CA ALA A 163 10.26 9.48 -6.83
C ALA A 163 10.04 9.69 -8.34
N ALA A 164 9.15 10.64 -8.69
CA ALA A 164 8.89 11.07 -10.07
C ALA A 164 8.24 10.04 -11.00
N TYR A 165 7.67 8.96 -10.48
CA TYR A 165 7.07 7.90 -11.30
C TYR A 165 5.90 8.39 -12.17
N GLY A 166 5.14 9.38 -11.72
CA GLY A 166 4.08 10.02 -12.49
C GLY A 166 4.54 10.81 -13.72
N ALA A 167 5.85 10.95 -13.92
CA ALA A 167 6.46 11.60 -15.08
C ALA A 167 7.05 10.62 -16.09
N ALA A 168 6.59 9.35 -16.09
CA ALA A 168 7.03 8.35 -17.05
C ALA A 168 6.84 8.83 -18.49
N VAL A 169 7.88 8.68 -19.31
CA VAL A 169 7.91 9.20 -20.69
C VAL A 169 6.78 8.63 -21.52
N GLY A 170 5.96 9.53 -22.10
CA GLY A 170 4.81 9.19 -22.92
C GLY A 170 3.65 8.55 -22.16
N GLY A 171 3.60 8.67 -20.83
CA GLY A 171 2.60 8.04 -19.98
C GLY A 171 2.66 6.52 -19.97
N ARG A 172 3.77 5.94 -20.39
CA ARG A 172 3.96 4.48 -20.41
C ARG A 172 4.41 3.99 -19.06
N ASP A 173 3.61 3.14 -18.45
CA ASP A 173 3.92 2.57 -17.16
C ASP A 173 5.26 1.82 -17.16
N TYR A 174 6.02 1.93 -16.07
CA TYR A 174 7.40 1.42 -15.94
C TYR A 174 8.42 1.95 -16.96
N ASN A 175 8.10 3.01 -17.69
CA ASN A 175 9.07 3.63 -18.59
C ASN A 175 10.04 4.51 -17.80
N SER A 176 11.13 4.92 -18.46
CA SER A 176 12.11 5.85 -17.91
C SER A 176 11.46 7.20 -17.61
N VAL A 177 12.04 7.89 -16.64
CA VAL A 177 11.72 9.29 -16.32
C VAL A 177 12.93 10.13 -16.69
N ASP A 178 12.74 11.09 -17.57
CA ASP A 178 13.74 12.10 -17.93
C ASP A 178 13.24 13.46 -17.48
N MET A 179 13.80 13.97 -16.39
CA MET A 179 13.34 15.18 -15.74
C MET A 179 14.54 16.03 -15.29
N SER A 180 14.54 17.31 -15.69
CA SER A 180 15.54 18.25 -15.19
C SER A 180 15.29 18.60 -13.73
N ASN A 181 16.35 19.04 -13.01
CA ASN A 181 16.20 19.54 -11.64
C ASN A 181 15.15 20.65 -11.53
N ARG A 182 15.06 21.52 -12.54
CA ARG A 182 14.07 22.60 -12.58
C ARG A 182 12.62 22.08 -12.65
N MET A 183 12.39 20.94 -13.27
CA MET A 183 11.05 20.34 -13.36
C MET A 183 10.70 19.54 -12.12
N LEU A 184 11.70 19.15 -11.35
CA LEU A 184 11.51 18.41 -10.10
C LEU A 184 11.11 19.33 -8.95
N TRP A 185 11.54 20.61 -8.97
CA TRP A 185 11.25 21.66 -7.99
C TRP A 185 10.13 22.60 -8.48
#